data_4fdd9ea03daddd88558527cd29587729
#
_entry.id   4fdd9ea03daddd88558527cd29587729
#
_cell.length_a   1.000
_cell.length_b   1.000
_cell.length_c   1.000
_cell.angle_alpha   90.00
_cell.angle_beta   90.00
_cell.angle_gamma   90.00
#
_symmetry.space_group_name_H-M   'P 1'
#
loop_
_entity.id
_entity.type
_entity.pdbx_description
1 polymer ?
#
loop_
_entity_poly.entity_id
_entity_poly.type
_entity_poly.pdbx_seq_one_letter_code
_entity_poly.pdbx_strand_id
1 'polypeptide(L)'
;MWRLTFAQMRRSIGKLAAVGIAIALGTAFIAATFIATSTIEATALQAAKSGVGDPDLIIRSDDYDITEAELAEIEALDGVATTHAIDMLYREVTTGGGSEFLGLSSPAGDPRLSQVTLLEGVLPTTSGQIALPTSTANRLDVKIGDTLDVVNQVWEGDSDTPTETRNQATVVGITADGSGLGFGMPLGLIPNEDRNTWHTEDGATGWGTVSIALDDASALPEVHAAIEGNSKLDQVLTGDEYARQIAASFTGGVSAFGGVILGFAAIAMAVAGIVIANTFTVLVAQRTRTLALLRCVGATKKQIRSSVRQEALLLGLGASIIGILAGIGLGQLVLTILGGANEGVPLPAVV
;
A
#
# COMPACT_ATOMS: atom_id res chain seq x y z
N MET A 1 -30.55 34.96 22.44
CA MET A 1 -29.07 34.94 22.64
C MET A 1 -28.33 34.63 21.34
N TRP A 2 -28.67 33.59 20.57
CA TRP A 2 -28.01 33.22 19.31
C TRP A 2 -27.88 34.36 18.28
N ARG A 3 -28.95 35.15 18.05
CA ARG A 3 -28.92 36.27 17.10
C ARG A 3 -27.94 37.38 17.48
N LEU A 4 -27.79 37.64 18.79
CA LEU A 4 -26.82 38.59 19.31
C LEU A 4 -25.38 38.11 19.19
N THR A 5 -25.13 36.80 19.45
CA THR A 5 -23.80 36.17 19.30
C THR A 5 -23.35 36.24 17.86
N PHE A 6 -24.25 35.92 16.89
CA PHE A 6 -23.93 35.96 15.46
C PHE A 6 -23.66 37.40 14.94
N ALA A 7 -24.41 38.38 15.40
CA ALA A 7 -24.21 39.81 15.04
C ALA A 7 -22.88 40.35 15.62
N GLN A 8 -22.50 39.89 16.82
CA GLN A 8 -21.24 40.26 17.45
C GLN A 8 -20.04 39.62 16.78
N MET A 9 -20.15 38.30 16.38
CA MET A 9 -19.14 37.58 15.61
C MET A 9 -18.82 38.29 14.30
N ARG A 10 -19.84 38.72 13.56
CA ARG A 10 -19.68 39.43 12.28
C ARG A 10 -18.90 40.74 12.40
N ARG A 11 -18.96 41.40 13.57
CA ARG A 11 -18.25 42.67 13.85
C ARG A 11 -16.78 42.44 14.27
N SER A 12 -16.42 41.23 14.69
CA SER A 12 -15.06 40.86 15.15
C SER A 12 -14.35 39.86 14.25
N ILE A 13 -14.89 39.58 13.06
CA ILE A 13 -14.36 38.59 12.10
C ILE A 13 -12.86 38.76 11.87
N GLY A 14 -12.36 39.98 11.67
CA GLY A 14 -10.94 40.22 11.40
C GLY A 14 -10.00 39.80 12.55
N LYS A 15 -10.46 39.91 13.81
CA LYS A 15 -9.67 39.52 14.99
C LYS A 15 -9.76 38.01 15.28
N LEU A 16 -10.88 37.39 14.91
CA LEU A 16 -11.13 35.97 15.08
C LEU A 16 -10.62 35.14 13.88
N ALA A 17 -10.41 35.80 12.73
CA ALA A 17 -9.95 35.14 11.51
C ALA A 17 -8.59 34.41 11.68
N ALA A 18 -7.63 35.08 12.35
CA ALA A 18 -6.32 34.47 12.61
C ALA A 18 -6.43 33.18 13.44
N VAL A 19 -7.32 33.19 14.46
CA VAL A 19 -7.62 32.03 15.30
C VAL A 19 -8.29 30.93 14.47
N GLY A 20 -9.29 31.30 13.65
CA GLY A 20 -9.99 30.37 12.77
C GLY A 20 -9.05 29.71 11.74
N ILE A 21 -8.16 30.50 11.13
CA ILE A 21 -7.17 30.02 10.20
C ILE A 21 -6.21 29.01 10.88
N ALA A 22 -5.72 29.33 12.08
CA ALA A 22 -4.83 28.46 12.82
C ALA A 22 -5.50 27.09 13.14
N ILE A 23 -6.78 27.09 13.55
CA ILE A 23 -7.56 25.88 13.79
C ILE A 23 -7.75 25.11 12.47
N ALA A 24 -8.16 25.82 11.40
CA ALA A 24 -8.40 25.19 10.10
C ALA A 24 -7.13 24.56 9.52
N LEU A 25 -5.98 25.23 9.60
CA LEU A 25 -4.69 24.68 9.15
C LEU A 25 -4.29 23.46 9.97
N GLY A 26 -4.41 23.50 11.29
CA GLY A 26 -4.09 22.35 12.15
C GLY A 26 -4.97 21.13 11.87
N THR A 27 -6.28 21.34 11.74
CA THR A 27 -7.22 20.25 11.44
C THR A 27 -7.09 19.76 10.00
N ALA A 28 -6.78 20.62 9.02
CA ALA A 28 -6.51 20.24 7.64
C ALA A 28 -5.27 19.35 7.53
N PHE A 29 -4.20 19.73 8.24
CA PHE A 29 -2.96 18.98 8.26
C PHE A 29 -3.15 17.56 8.85
N ILE A 30 -3.88 17.46 9.98
CA ILE A 30 -4.19 16.14 10.58
C ILE A 30 -5.05 15.30 9.64
N ALA A 31 -6.09 15.89 9.05
CA ALA A 31 -6.96 15.19 8.12
C ALA A 31 -6.19 14.70 6.88
N ALA A 32 -5.37 15.56 6.27
CA ALA A 32 -4.55 15.19 5.11
C ALA A 32 -3.55 14.09 5.44
N THR A 33 -2.88 14.14 6.60
CA THR A 33 -1.93 13.10 7.03
C THR A 33 -2.64 11.78 7.25
N PHE A 34 -3.80 11.78 7.90
CA PHE A 34 -4.58 10.56 8.15
C PHE A 34 -5.04 9.91 6.84
N ILE A 35 -5.55 10.71 5.90
CA ILE A 35 -5.98 10.23 4.58
C ILE A 35 -4.79 9.65 3.81
N ALA A 36 -3.66 10.37 3.78
CA ALA A 36 -2.47 9.89 3.08
C ALA A 36 -2.00 8.54 3.65
N THR A 37 -1.87 8.41 4.97
CA THR A 37 -1.43 7.17 5.61
C THR A 37 -2.42 6.03 5.35
N SER A 38 -3.72 6.24 5.55
CA SER A 38 -4.73 5.19 5.32
C SER A 38 -4.82 4.76 3.85
N THR A 39 -4.62 5.69 2.91
CA THR A 39 -4.59 5.36 1.48
C THR A 39 -3.36 4.53 1.12
N ILE A 40 -2.19 4.90 1.63
CA ILE A 40 -0.95 4.13 1.41
C ILE A 40 -1.11 2.71 1.97
N GLU A 41 -1.63 2.55 3.20
CA GLU A 41 -1.87 1.25 3.81
C GLU A 41 -2.87 0.40 3.00
N ALA A 42 -3.99 0.99 2.57
CA ALA A 42 -4.98 0.30 1.74
C ALA A 42 -4.41 -0.11 0.38
N THR A 43 -3.63 0.78 -0.27
CA THR A 43 -2.97 0.48 -1.55
C THR A 43 -1.93 -0.63 -1.40
N ALA A 44 -1.11 -0.59 -0.34
CA ALA A 44 -0.12 -1.62 -0.05
C ALA A 44 -0.77 -2.98 0.19
N LEU A 45 -1.88 -3.02 0.95
CA LEU A 45 -2.64 -4.26 1.17
C LEU A 45 -3.24 -4.80 -0.12
N GLN A 46 -3.81 -3.94 -0.96
CA GLN A 46 -4.35 -4.36 -2.24
C GLN A 46 -3.26 -4.86 -3.18
N ALA A 47 -2.11 -4.18 -3.24
CA ALA A 47 -0.96 -4.61 -4.02
C ALA A 47 -0.42 -5.97 -3.53
N ALA A 48 -0.32 -6.16 -2.22
CA ALA A 48 0.10 -7.43 -1.62
C ALA A 48 -0.87 -8.57 -1.99
N LYS A 49 -2.19 -8.35 -1.89
CA LYS A 49 -3.21 -9.33 -2.31
C LYS A 49 -3.09 -9.68 -3.80
N SER A 50 -2.98 -8.67 -4.66
CA SER A 50 -2.82 -8.90 -6.10
C SER A 50 -1.55 -9.66 -6.45
N GLY A 51 -0.50 -9.51 -5.63
CA GLY A 51 0.80 -10.13 -5.85
C GLY A 51 0.88 -11.61 -5.44
N VAL A 52 -0.09 -12.13 -4.68
CA VAL A 52 -0.12 -13.54 -4.27
C VAL A 52 -1.31 -14.32 -4.81
N GLY A 53 -2.23 -13.65 -5.51
CA GLY A 53 -3.51 -14.24 -5.88
C GLY A 53 -4.48 -14.33 -4.70
N ASP A 54 -5.32 -15.37 -4.70
CA ASP A 54 -6.30 -15.66 -3.64
C ASP A 54 -6.07 -17.08 -3.06
N PRO A 55 -4.88 -17.32 -2.45
CA PRO A 55 -4.56 -18.60 -1.84
C PRO A 55 -5.29 -18.76 -0.50
N ASP A 56 -5.68 -19.99 -0.19
CA ASP A 56 -6.25 -20.34 1.11
C ASP A 56 -5.18 -20.31 2.21
N LEU A 57 -3.98 -20.86 1.90
CA LEU A 57 -2.81 -20.87 2.79
C LEU A 57 -1.55 -20.46 2.03
N ILE A 58 -0.61 -19.91 2.77
CA ILE A 58 0.77 -19.64 2.33
C ILE A 58 1.72 -20.18 3.38
N ILE A 59 2.71 -20.94 2.94
CA ILE A 59 3.81 -21.38 3.77
C ILE A 59 5.09 -20.61 3.41
N ARG A 60 5.90 -20.33 4.43
CA ARG A 60 7.18 -19.63 4.28
C ARG A 60 8.30 -20.40 4.96
N SER A 61 9.45 -20.41 4.29
CA SER A 61 10.74 -20.71 4.86
C SER A 61 11.69 -19.55 4.56
N ASP A 62 12.28 -18.96 5.59
CA ASP A 62 13.25 -17.88 5.45
C ASP A 62 14.61 -18.42 4.94
N ASP A 63 14.87 -19.71 5.09
CA ASP A 63 16.09 -20.39 4.63
C ASP A 63 15.98 -20.92 3.18
N TYR A 64 14.83 -20.72 2.51
CA TYR A 64 14.57 -21.22 1.14
C TYR A 64 14.81 -22.72 1.00
N ASP A 65 14.34 -23.52 1.93
CA ASP A 65 14.60 -24.93 2.02
C ASP A 65 13.37 -25.85 1.79
N ILE A 66 12.22 -25.29 1.35
CA ILE A 66 11.05 -26.07 0.96
C ILE A 66 11.35 -26.83 -0.33
N THR A 67 11.62 -28.12 -0.22
CA THR A 67 12.02 -28.94 -1.35
C THR A 67 10.82 -29.41 -2.20
N GLU A 68 11.09 -29.85 -3.42
CA GLU A 68 10.09 -30.49 -4.31
C GLU A 68 9.43 -31.73 -3.64
N ALA A 69 10.18 -32.47 -2.82
CA ALA A 69 9.64 -33.61 -2.09
C ALA A 69 8.62 -33.18 -1.03
N GLU A 70 8.89 -32.08 -0.31
CA GLU A 70 7.99 -31.52 0.67
C GLU A 70 6.75 -30.90 0.02
N LEU A 71 6.90 -30.28 -1.16
CA LEU A 71 5.75 -29.83 -1.94
C LEU A 71 4.84 -30.99 -2.33
N ALA A 72 5.41 -32.10 -2.79
CA ALA A 72 4.65 -33.30 -3.13
C ALA A 72 3.95 -33.91 -1.89
N GLU A 73 4.58 -33.87 -0.73
CA GLU A 73 3.94 -34.31 0.54
C GLU A 73 2.77 -33.41 0.91
N ILE A 74 2.89 -32.08 0.74
CA ILE A 74 1.81 -31.12 1.00
C ILE A 74 0.66 -31.32 0.00
N GLU A 75 0.96 -31.50 -1.29
CA GLU A 75 -0.06 -31.79 -2.31
C GLU A 75 -0.80 -33.11 -2.07
N ALA A 76 -0.18 -34.06 -1.38
CA ALA A 76 -0.80 -35.33 -1.05
C ALA A 76 -1.72 -35.27 0.19
N LEU A 77 -1.77 -34.14 0.90
CA LEU A 77 -2.67 -33.96 2.04
C LEU A 77 -4.12 -33.90 1.56
N ASP A 78 -5.00 -34.56 2.32
CA ASP A 78 -6.44 -34.53 2.05
C ASP A 78 -6.99 -33.09 2.20
N GLY A 79 -7.70 -32.62 1.18
CA GLY A 79 -8.22 -31.26 1.09
C GLY A 79 -7.32 -30.23 0.41
N VAL A 80 -6.10 -30.59 -0.02
CA VAL A 80 -5.24 -29.73 -0.86
C VAL A 80 -5.54 -29.98 -2.33
N ALA A 81 -5.96 -28.93 -3.04
CA ALA A 81 -6.21 -29.00 -4.49
C ALA A 81 -4.92 -28.90 -5.29
N THR A 82 -4.04 -27.94 -4.96
CA THR A 82 -2.75 -27.74 -5.60
C THR A 82 -1.87 -26.78 -4.82
N THR A 83 -0.57 -26.83 -5.09
CA THR A 83 0.42 -25.88 -4.59
C THR A 83 1.04 -25.06 -5.72
N HIS A 84 1.58 -23.89 -5.40
CA HIS A 84 2.35 -23.07 -6.34
C HIS A 84 3.47 -22.34 -5.61
N ALA A 85 4.72 -22.58 -6.02
CA ALA A 85 5.87 -21.86 -5.48
C ALA A 85 5.86 -20.42 -6.01
N ILE A 86 5.75 -19.46 -5.07
CA ILE A 86 5.86 -18.04 -5.36
C ILE A 86 7.34 -17.68 -5.31
N ASP A 87 8.01 -17.81 -6.43
CA ASP A 87 9.39 -17.41 -6.56
C ASP A 87 9.56 -16.38 -7.68
N MET A 88 10.47 -15.45 -7.47
CA MET A 88 10.75 -14.39 -8.41
C MET A 88 12.23 -14.40 -8.78
N LEU A 89 12.50 -14.86 -10.00
CA LEU A 89 13.83 -14.73 -10.59
C LEU A 89 13.95 -13.36 -11.23
N TYR A 90 14.94 -12.60 -10.83
CA TYR A 90 15.17 -11.26 -11.37
C TYR A 90 16.12 -11.34 -12.57
N ARG A 91 15.63 -10.99 -13.75
CA ARG A 91 16.39 -11.07 -15.00
C ARG A 91 16.24 -9.81 -15.84
N GLU A 92 17.28 -9.51 -16.59
CA GLU A 92 17.22 -8.53 -17.66
C GLU A 92 16.75 -9.23 -18.93
N VAL A 93 15.72 -8.67 -19.58
CA VAL A 93 15.30 -9.08 -20.92
C VAL A 93 15.74 -8.02 -21.91
N THR A 94 16.32 -8.45 -23.05
CA THR A 94 16.88 -7.55 -24.03
C THR A 94 16.37 -7.86 -25.44
N THR A 95 16.20 -6.78 -26.21
CA THR A 95 15.89 -6.83 -27.65
C THR A 95 16.86 -5.95 -28.40
N GLY A 96 16.79 -5.92 -29.72
CA GLY A 96 17.55 -4.96 -30.51
C GLY A 96 17.22 -3.49 -30.26
N GLY A 97 16.11 -3.21 -29.57
CA GLY A 97 15.61 -1.86 -29.28
C GLY A 97 15.78 -1.39 -27.84
N GLY A 98 16.15 -2.27 -26.91
CA GLY A 98 16.29 -1.90 -25.50
C GLY A 98 16.39 -3.08 -24.57
N SER A 99 16.52 -2.77 -23.27
CA SER A 99 16.51 -3.76 -22.20
C SER A 99 15.60 -3.32 -21.06
N GLU A 100 15.08 -4.31 -20.33
CA GLU A 100 14.25 -4.09 -19.14
C GLU A 100 14.52 -5.17 -18.10
N PHE A 101 14.57 -4.76 -16.83
CA PHE A 101 14.75 -5.66 -15.70
C PHE A 101 13.37 -6.00 -15.12
N LEU A 102 13.06 -7.29 -15.01
CA LEU A 102 11.78 -7.79 -14.52
C LEU A 102 11.92 -9.00 -13.62
N GLY A 103 10.90 -9.23 -12.81
CA GLY A 103 10.72 -10.48 -12.10
C GLY A 103 10.15 -11.52 -13.05
N LEU A 104 10.66 -12.74 -13.02
CA LEU A 104 10.14 -13.88 -13.75
C LEU A 104 9.62 -14.93 -12.76
N SER A 105 8.41 -15.39 -12.98
CA SER A 105 7.79 -16.48 -12.23
C SER A 105 7.19 -17.49 -13.18
N SER A 106 6.61 -18.57 -12.66
CA SER A 106 5.90 -19.54 -13.49
C SER A 106 4.38 -19.35 -13.41
N PRO A 107 3.63 -19.80 -14.44
CA PRO A 107 2.19 -19.83 -14.36
C PRO A 107 1.71 -20.77 -13.26
N ALA A 108 0.75 -20.32 -12.44
CA ALA A 108 0.08 -21.20 -11.48
C ALA A 108 -0.86 -22.17 -12.19
N GLY A 109 -0.95 -23.40 -11.68
CA GLY A 109 -1.86 -24.42 -12.20
C GLY A 109 -3.33 -24.11 -11.92
N ASP A 110 -3.63 -23.44 -10.81
CA ASP A 110 -4.97 -22.98 -10.41
C ASP A 110 -5.08 -21.46 -10.60
N PRO A 111 -6.12 -20.95 -11.26
CA PRO A 111 -6.34 -19.51 -11.44
C PRO A 111 -6.39 -18.72 -10.14
N ARG A 112 -6.79 -19.31 -9.01
CA ARG A 112 -6.80 -18.67 -7.68
C ARG A 112 -5.40 -18.29 -7.22
N LEU A 113 -4.39 -19.09 -7.59
CA LEU A 113 -2.99 -18.85 -7.22
C LEU A 113 -2.25 -17.98 -8.24
N SER A 114 -2.92 -17.54 -9.31
CA SER A 114 -2.31 -16.72 -10.34
C SER A 114 -2.09 -15.28 -9.89
N GLN A 115 -0.87 -14.79 -10.07
CA GLN A 115 -0.48 -13.41 -9.78
C GLN A 115 -0.79 -12.45 -10.93
N VAL A 116 -1.09 -12.98 -12.11
CA VAL A 116 -1.29 -12.20 -13.34
C VAL A 116 -2.53 -12.66 -14.10
N THR A 117 -3.10 -11.75 -14.88
CA THR A 117 -4.21 -12.04 -15.79
C THR A 117 -3.69 -12.02 -17.22
N LEU A 118 -3.91 -13.12 -17.97
CA LEU A 118 -3.59 -13.20 -19.39
C LEU A 118 -4.58 -12.32 -20.18
N LEU A 119 -4.06 -11.44 -21.05
CA LEU A 119 -4.87 -10.56 -21.92
C LEU A 119 -4.92 -11.08 -23.35
N GLU A 120 -3.77 -11.50 -23.90
CA GLU A 120 -3.64 -11.99 -25.27
C GLU A 120 -2.69 -13.19 -25.34
N GLY A 121 -2.90 -14.08 -26.27
CA GLY A 121 -2.05 -15.26 -26.51
C GLY A 121 -2.31 -16.41 -25.55
N VAL A 122 -1.24 -17.07 -25.10
CA VAL A 122 -1.28 -18.23 -24.20
C VAL A 122 -0.24 -18.07 -23.08
N LEU A 123 -0.44 -18.80 -21.98
CA LEU A 123 0.58 -18.92 -20.93
C LEU A 123 1.74 -19.79 -21.43
N PRO A 124 3.00 -19.49 -21.03
CA PRO A 124 4.15 -20.27 -21.41
C PRO A 124 4.09 -21.68 -20.77
N THR A 125 4.31 -22.72 -21.57
CA THR A 125 4.25 -24.12 -21.13
C THR A 125 5.48 -24.94 -21.50
N THR A 126 6.27 -24.47 -22.48
CA THR A 126 7.48 -25.16 -22.97
C THR A 126 8.68 -24.23 -22.89
N SER A 127 9.87 -24.80 -22.65
CA SER A 127 11.12 -24.07 -22.56
C SER A 127 11.32 -23.12 -23.74
N GLY A 128 11.85 -21.92 -23.46
CA GLY A 128 12.04 -20.85 -24.44
C GLY A 128 10.79 -20.06 -24.78
N GLN A 129 9.73 -20.13 -23.96
CA GLN A 129 8.54 -19.27 -24.08
C GLN A 129 8.51 -18.26 -22.93
N ILE A 130 7.98 -17.06 -23.21
CA ILE A 130 7.78 -16.02 -22.22
C ILE A 130 6.45 -15.30 -22.45
N ALA A 131 5.78 -14.94 -21.35
CA ALA A 131 4.68 -13.97 -21.39
C ALA A 131 5.10 -12.69 -20.66
N LEU A 132 4.79 -11.53 -21.25
CA LEU A 132 5.22 -10.23 -20.76
C LEU A 132 4.04 -9.37 -20.35
N PRO A 133 4.18 -8.49 -19.34
CA PRO A 133 3.18 -7.48 -19.05
C PRO A 133 3.11 -6.45 -20.20
N THR A 134 1.94 -5.87 -20.37
CA THR A 134 1.65 -4.91 -21.44
C THR A 134 2.64 -3.74 -21.47
N SER A 135 3.00 -3.21 -20.30
CA SER A 135 3.96 -2.09 -20.21
C SER A 135 5.34 -2.47 -20.71
N THR A 136 5.84 -3.67 -20.37
CA THR A 136 7.12 -4.20 -20.83
C THR A 136 7.12 -4.46 -22.33
N ALA A 137 6.06 -5.11 -22.84
CA ALA A 137 5.93 -5.37 -24.28
C ALA A 137 5.95 -4.06 -25.09
N ASN A 138 5.25 -3.02 -24.60
CA ASN A 138 5.26 -1.70 -25.22
C ASN A 138 6.63 -1.00 -25.16
N ARG A 139 7.35 -1.08 -24.02
CA ARG A 139 8.68 -0.45 -23.86
C ARG A 139 9.75 -1.10 -24.74
N LEU A 140 9.68 -2.41 -24.88
CA LEU A 140 10.61 -3.18 -25.72
C LEU A 140 10.19 -3.24 -27.19
N ASP A 141 9.01 -2.70 -27.54
CA ASP A 141 8.38 -2.75 -28.88
C ASP A 141 8.30 -4.20 -29.42
N VAL A 142 7.85 -5.13 -28.57
CA VAL A 142 7.69 -6.56 -28.92
C VAL A 142 6.22 -6.99 -28.93
N LYS A 143 5.92 -7.98 -29.75
CA LYS A 143 4.60 -8.59 -29.93
C LYS A 143 4.68 -10.11 -29.79
N ILE A 144 3.52 -10.76 -29.69
CA ILE A 144 3.44 -12.21 -29.71
C ILE A 144 4.08 -12.74 -31.00
N GLY A 145 5.00 -13.69 -30.85
CA GLY A 145 5.81 -14.28 -31.91
C GLY A 145 7.22 -13.71 -32.02
N ASP A 146 7.50 -12.55 -31.43
CA ASP A 146 8.84 -11.96 -31.42
C ASP A 146 9.76 -12.72 -30.42
N THR A 147 11.05 -12.64 -30.65
CA THR A 147 12.08 -13.29 -29.82
C THR A 147 12.89 -12.21 -29.08
N LEU A 148 13.20 -12.48 -27.84
CA LEU A 148 14.06 -11.66 -27.00
C LEU A 148 15.09 -12.55 -26.29
N ASP A 149 16.16 -11.93 -25.77
CA ASP A 149 17.17 -12.59 -24.97
C ASP A 149 16.87 -12.34 -23.48
N VAL A 150 16.83 -13.43 -22.69
CA VAL A 150 16.81 -13.39 -21.23
C VAL A 150 18.24 -13.54 -20.75
N VAL A 151 18.76 -12.52 -20.06
CA VAL A 151 20.14 -12.48 -19.59
C VAL A 151 20.20 -13.08 -18.18
N ASN A 152 20.93 -14.17 -18.04
CA ASN A 152 21.22 -14.80 -16.76
C ASN A 152 22.63 -14.44 -16.31
N GLN A 153 22.81 -13.88 -15.12
CA GLN A 153 24.10 -13.52 -14.54
C GLN A 153 24.42 -14.48 -13.41
N VAL A 154 25.40 -15.35 -13.65
CA VAL A 154 25.87 -16.33 -12.66
C VAL A 154 27.17 -15.82 -12.03
N TRP A 155 27.18 -15.68 -10.71
CA TRP A 155 28.37 -15.31 -9.94
C TRP A 155 29.12 -16.57 -9.54
N GLU A 156 30.27 -16.82 -10.19
CA GLU A 156 31.11 -17.98 -9.86
C GLU A 156 32.20 -17.59 -8.84
N GLY A 157 32.04 -18.08 -7.58
CA GLY A 157 33.03 -17.90 -6.53
C GLY A 157 33.31 -16.43 -6.19
N ASP A 158 34.59 -16.08 -5.96
CA ASP A 158 35.09 -14.72 -5.65
C ASP A 158 35.31 -13.85 -6.91
N SER A 159 34.65 -14.15 -8.02
CA SER A 159 34.81 -13.37 -9.26
C SER A 159 34.15 -11.99 -9.11
N ASP A 160 34.89 -10.92 -9.46
CA ASP A 160 34.35 -9.55 -9.48
C ASP A 160 33.39 -9.29 -10.67
N THR A 161 33.25 -10.25 -11.59
CA THR A 161 32.38 -10.13 -12.76
C THR A 161 31.56 -11.39 -12.95
N PRO A 162 30.21 -11.27 -13.11
CA PRO A 162 29.38 -12.43 -13.38
C PRO A 162 29.63 -12.98 -14.79
N THR A 163 29.43 -14.27 -14.96
CA THR A 163 29.33 -14.90 -16.28
C THR A 163 27.92 -14.67 -16.81
N GLU A 164 27.78 -14.04 -17.97
CA GLU A 164 26.49 -13.80 -18.61
C GLU A 164 26.16 -14.94 -19.57
N THR A 165 25.03 -15.58 -19.36
CA THR A 165 24.40 -16.46 -20.34
C THR A 165 23.14 -15.81 -20.89
N ARG A 166 22.89 -16.01 -22.20
CA ARG A 166 21.72 -15.45 -22.89
C ARG A 166 20.87 -16.58 -23.41
N ASN A 167 19.65 -16.64 -22.95
CA ASN A 167 18.67 -17.64 -23.37
C ASN A 167 17.61 -16.95 -24.22
N GLN A 168 17.40 -17.45 -25.44
CA GLN A 168 16.35 -16.91 -26.30
C GLN A 168 14.98 -17.37 -25.83
N ALA A 169 14.03 -16.42 -25.76
CA ALA A 169 12.65 -16.72 -25.45
C ALA A 169 11.71 -16.07 -26.47
N THR A 170 10.69 -16.81 -26.89
CA THR A 170 9.64 -16.33 -27.77
C THR A 170 8.46 -15.79 -26.94
N VAL A 171 7.99 -14.60 -27.24
CA VAL A 171 6.82 -14.00 -26.61
C VAL A 171 5.56 -14.76 -27.08
N VAL A 172 4.90 -15.47 -26.16
CA VAL A 172 3.69 -16.27 -26.47
C VAL A 172 2.41 -15.67 -25.88
N GLY A 173 2.55 -14.73 -24.93
CA GLY A 173 1.40 -14.11 -24.29
C GLY A 173 1.71 -12.70 -23.79
N ILE A 174 0.65 -11.90 -23.68
CA ILE A 174 0.67 -10.58 -23.06
C ILE A 174 -0.25 -10.62 -21.86
N THR A 175 0.27 -10.19 -20.70
CA THR A 175 -0.47 -10.15 -19.44
C THR A 175 -0.84 -8.72 -19.06
N ALA A 176 -1.82 -8.59 -18.18
CA ALA A 176 -2.10 -7.32 -17.53
C ALA A 176 -0.88 -6.87 -16.73
N ASP A 177 -0.69 -5.56 -16.63
CA ASP A 177 0.30 -5.00 -15.72
C ASP A 177 -0.15 -5.29 -14.29
N GLY A 178 0.56 -6.20 -13.63
CA GLY A 178 0.27 -6.58 -12.26
C GLY A 178 0.81 -5.52 -11.29
N SER A 179 0.05 -5.25 -10.25
CA SER A 179 0.54 -4.55 -9.05
C SER A 179 1.34 -5.51 -8.14
N GLY A 180 2.05 -6.47 -8.74
CA GLY A 180 2.70 -7.56 -8.04
C GLY A 180 3.59 -7.13 -6.86
N LEU A 181 3.98 -8.08 -6.04
CA LEU A 181 4.85 -7.93 -4.85
C LEU A 181 6.15 -7.13 -5.09
N GLY A 182 6.47 -6.81 -6.33
CA GLY A 182 7.66 -6.07 -6.76
C GLY A 182 7.55 -4.56 -6.76
N PHE A 183 6.54 -3.94 -6.15
CA PHE A 183 6.46 -2.46 -6.05
C PHE A 183 6.69 -1.72 -7.37
N GLY A 184 5.95 -2.10 -8.40
CA GLY A 184 6.08 -1.51 -9.74
C GLY A 184 7.12 -2.21 -10.62
N MET A 185 7.74 -3.29 -10.16
CA MET A 185 8.55 -4.14 -11.03
C MET A 185 7.62 -5.01 -11.89
N PRO A 186 7.79 -5.01 -13.21
CA PRO A 186 6.98 -5.82 -14.08
C PRO A 186 7.26 -7.32 -13.85
N LEU A 187 6.21 -8.13 -13.89
CA LEU A 187 6.26 -9.58 -13.70
C LEU A 187 6.00 -10.30 -15.01
N GLY A 188 7.03 -10.95 -15.56
CA GLY A 188 6.91 -11.87 -16.69
C GLY A 188 6.70 -13.30 -16.23
N LEU A 189 6.18 -14.13 -17.12
CA LEU A 189 6.01 -15.57 -16.87
C LEU A 189 6.88 -16.39 -17.81
N ILE A 190 7.49 -17.44 -17.26
CA ILE A 190 8.29 -18.45 -17.97
C ILE A 190 7.79 -19.86 -17.57
N PRO A 191 8.05 -20.89 -18.36
CA PRO A 191 7.67 -22.26 -17.99
C PRO A 191 8.34 -22.70 -16.68
N ASN A 192 7.68 -23.63 -15.96
CA ASN A 192 8.24 -24.25 -14.75
C ASN A 192 9.63 -24.87 -14.99
N GLU A 193 9.84 -25.45 -16.16
CA GLU A 193 11.14 -26.07 -16.52
C GLU A 193 12.27 -25.04 -16.53
N ASP A 194 12.07 -23.89 -17.19
CA ASP A 194 13.07 -22.83 -17.25
C ASP A 194 13.27 -22.20 -15.87
N ARG A 195 12.17 -21.96 -15.12
CA ARG A 195 12.23 -21.44 -13.76
C ARG A 195 13.07 -22.34 -12.85
N ASN A 196 12.79 -23.64 -12.84
CA ASN A 196 13.50 -24.60 -11.98
C ASN A 196 14.99 -24.69 -12.36
N THR A 197 15.30 -24.70 -13.67
CA THR A 197 16.66 -24.72 -14.16
C THR A 197 17.43 -23.48 -13.67
N TRP A 198 16.89 -22.30 -13.89
CA TRP A 198 17.57 -21.04 -13.51
C TRP A 198 17.62 -20.82 -12.00
N HIS A 199 16.62 -21.29 -11.25
CA HIS A 199 16.63 -21.30 -9.79
C HIS A 199 17.79 -22.16 -9.24
N THR A 200 18.00 -23.33 -9.81
CA THR A 200 19.13 -24.20 -9.46
C THR A 200 20.47 -23.58 -9.86
N GLU A 201 20.55 -22.93 -11.03
CA GLU A 201 21.74 -22.21 -11.49
C GLU A 201 22.11 -21.05 -10.54
N ASP A 202 21.12 -20.40 -9.91
CA ASP A 202 21.33 -19.38 -8.87
C ASP A 202 21.80 -19.97 -7.53
N GLY A 203 21.89 -21.31 -7.43
CA GLY A 203 22.36 -22.02 -6.23
C GLY A 203 21.29 -22.27 -5.17
N ALA A 204 20.02 -21.98 -5.47
CA ALA A 204 18.92 -22.26 -4.57
C ALA A 204 18.61 -23.77 -4.52
N THR A 205 18.28 -24.27 -3.34
CA THR A 205 17.99 -25.69 -3.09
C THR A 205 16.52 -25.99 -2.82
N GLY A 206 15.72 -24.94 -2.62
CA GLY A 206 14.29 -25.04 -2.32
C GLY A 206 13.58 -23.70 -2.49
N TRP A 207 12.33 -23.66 -2.13
CA TRP A 207 11.45 -22.52 -2.29
C TRP A 207 11.29 -21.78 -0.95
N GLY A 208 11.25 -20.46 -0.99
CA GLY A 208 11.04 -19.62 0.21
C GLY A 208 9.56 -19.38 0.51
N THR A 209 8.69 -19.46 -0.49
CA THR A 209 7.26 -19.20 -0.31
C THR A 209 6.44 -20.09 -1.24
N VAL A 210 5.42 -20.74 -0.69
CA VAL A 210 4.50 -21.58 -1.46
C VAL A 210 3.07 -21.22 -1.10
N SER A 211 2.26 -20.95 -2.11
CA SER A 211 0.81 -20.78 -1.99
C SER A 211 0.08 -22.10 -2.18
N ILE A 212 -1.01 -22.26 -1.48
CA ILE A 212 -1.84 -23.47 -1.46
C ILE A 212 -3.29 -23.09 -1.73
N ALA A 213 -3.89 -23.80 -2.67
CA ALA A 213 -5.33 -23.79 -2.87
C ALA A 213 -5.93 -25.06 -2.29
N LEU A 214 -7.03 -24.92 -1.54
CA LEU A 214 -7.77 -26.03 -0.98
C LEU A 214 -8.94 -26.44 -1.89
N ASP A 215 -9.36 -27.69 -1.80
CA ASP A 215 -10.57 -28.17 -2.48
C ASP A 215 -11.83 -27.47 -1.94
N ASP A 216 -11.88 -27.29 -0.63
CA ASP A 216 -12.96 -26.59 0.06
C ASP A 216 -12.40 -25.85 1.29
N ALA A 217 -12.93 -24.64 1.56
CA ALA A 217 -12.50 -23.81 2.70
C ALA A 217 -12.68 -24.51 4.06
N SER A 218 -13.52 -25.51 4.17
CA SER A 218 -13.70 -26.29 5.42
C SER A 218 -12.50 -27.15 5.77
N ALA A 219 -11.63 -27.49 4.80
CA ALA A 219 -10.39 -28.23 5.03
C ALA A 219 -9.28 -27.39 5.68
N LEU A 220 -9.41 -26.05 5.67
CA LEU A 220 -8.38 -25.13 6.15
C LEU A 220 -7.85 -25.46 7.56
N PRO A 221 -8.66 -25.72 8.60
CA PRO A 221 -8.13 -26.00 9.94
C PRO A 221 -7.32 -27.30 10.02
N GLU A 222 -7.72 -28.32 9.24
CA GLU A 222 -7.07 -29.63 9.24
C GLU A 222 -5.75 -29.58 8.47
N VAL A 223 -5.74 -28.98 7.27
CA VAL A 223 -4.54 -28.79 6.46
C VAL A 223 -3.55 -27.89 7.16
N HIS A 224 -4.02 -26.77 7.74
CA HIS A 224 -3.16 -25.86 8.52
C HIS A 224 -2.44 -26.60 9.66
N ALA A 225 -3.19 -27.38 10.47
CA ALA A 225 -2.62 -28.12 11.58
C ALA A 225 -1.64 -29.23 11.13
N ALA A 226 -1.90 -29.87 9.97
CA ALA A 226 -1.02 -30.88 9.39
C ALA A 226 0.32 -30.26 8.94
N ILE A 227 0.29 -29.07 8.36
CA ILE A 227 1.48 -28.37 7.86
C ILE A 227 2.26 -27.71 9.02
N GLU A 228 1.58 -27.10 10.01
CA GLU A 228 2.19 -26.41 11.15
C GLU A 228 3.07 -27.34 12.01
N GLY A 229 2.82 -28.64 11.96
CA GLY A 229 3.66 -29.66 12.61
C GLY A 229 5.05 -29.89 11.99
N ASN A 230 5.34 -29.31 10.82
CA ASN A 230 6.61 -29.42 10.13
C ASN A 230 7.60 -28.35 10.66
N SER A 231 8.67 -28.79 11.32
CA SER A 231 9.66 -27.92 11.98
C SER A 231 10.56 -27.11 11.04
N LYS A 232 10.49 -27.36 9.74
CA LYS A 232 11.27 -26.62 8.73
C LYS A 232 10.56 -25.36 8.23
N LEU A 233 9.27 -25.23 8.51
CA LEU A 233 8.47 -24.11 8.06
C LEU A 233 8.45 -23.03 9.14
N ASP A 234 8.86 -21.82 8.79
CA ASP A 234 8.88 -20.71 9.74
C ASP A 234 7.47 -20.17 10.00
N GLN A 235 6.63 -20.16 8.99
CA GLN A 235 5.27 -19.63 9.09
C GLN A 235 4.30 -20.35 8.18
N VAL A 236 3.12 -20.62 8.72
CA VAL A 236 1.92 -21.05 7.98
C VAL A 236 0.87 -19.97 8.18
N LEU A 237 0.45 -19.32 7.12
CA LEU A 237 -0.41 -18.15 7.16
C LEU A 237 -1.59 -18.34 6.21
N THR A 238 -2.71 -17.73 6.51
CA THR A 238 -3.75 -17.53 5.50
C THR A 238 -3.31 -16.49 4.47
N GLY A 239 -3.87 -16.53 3.25
CA GLY A 239 -3.57 -15.54 2.22
C GLY A 239 -3.77 -14.10 2.70
N ASP A 240 -4.83 -13.86 3.48
CA ASP A 240 -5.11 -12.56 4.09
C ASP A 240 -4.07 -12.12 5.14
N GLU A 241 -3.58 -13.04 5.96
CA GLU A 241 -2.55 -12.77 6.97
C GLU A 241 -1.22 -12.44 6.30
N TYR A 242 -0.84 -13.23 5.30
CA TYR A 242 0.37 -12.97 4.51
C TYR A 242 0.32 -11.62 3.80
N ALA A 243 -0.78 -11.29 3.12
CA ALA A 243 -0.95 -10.00 2.47
C ALA A 243 -0.84 -8.83 3.45
N ARG A 244 -1.42 -8.96 4.66
CA ARG A 244 -1.26 -7.94 5.72
C ARG A 244 0.18 -7.84 6.21
N GLN A 245 0.89 -8.96 6.37
CA GLN A 245 2.29 -8.96 6.81
C GLN A 245 3.19 -8.28 5.77
N ILE A 246 3.01 -8.61 4.49
CA ILE A 246 3.72 -7.95 3.38
C ILE A 246 3.38 -6.45 3.36
N ALA A 247 2.11 -6.07 3.37
CA ALA A 247 1.70 -4.67 3.41
C ALA A 247 2.32 -3.94 4.61
N ALA A 248 2.35 -4.55 5.80
CA ALA A 248 2.95 -3.98 7.00
C ALA A 248 4.47 -3.80 6.89
N SER A 249 5.19 -4.72 6.24
CA SER A 249 6.64 -4.59 6.03
C SER A 249 6.99 -3.36 5.19
N PHE A 250 6.15 -3.02 4.21
CA PHE A 250 6.32 -1.83 3.37
C PHE A 250 5.79 -0.56 3.99
N THR A 251 4.69 -0.64 4.75
CA THR A 251 4.07 0.54 5.37
C THR A 251 4.57 0.80 6.78
N GLY A 252 5.33 -0.11 7.39
CA GLY A 252 5.86 0.04 8.75
C GLY A 252 6.69 1.30 8.94
N GLY A 253 7.51 1.68 7.97
CA GLY A 253 8.22 2.95 7.94
C GLY A 253 7.30 4.15 7.78
N VAL A 254 6.28 4.04 6.93
CA VAL A 254 5.31 5.12 6.64
C VAL A 254 4.42 5.38 7.85
N SER A 255 3.92 4.34 8.52
CA SER A 255 3.09 4.49 9.71
C SER A 255 3.88 5.04 10.90
N ALA A 256 5.14 4.64 11.09
CA ALA A 256 6.03 5.24 12.09
C ALA A 256 6.28 6.72 11.81
N PHE A 257 6.56 7.07 10.54
CA PHE A 257 6.74 8.46 10.12
C PHE A 257 5.45 9.28 10.27
N GLY A 258 4.29 8.70 9.92
CA GLY A 258 2.97 9.27 10.17
C GLY A 258 2.72 9.56 11.66
N GLY A 259 3.13 8.66 12.54
CA GLY A 259 3.08 8.85 13.99
C GLY A 259 3.91 10.04 14.47
N VAL A 260 5.12 10.22 13.94
CA VAL A 260 5.98 11.39 14.22
C VAL A 260 5.31 12.69 13.75
N ILE A 261 4.78 12.69 12.53
CA ILE A 261 4.05 13.87 11.98
C ILE A 261 2.83 14.21 12.84
N LEU A 262 2.04 13.21 13.26
CA LEU A 262 0.90 13.42 14.16
C LEU A 262 1.34 13.95 15.53
N GLY A 263 2.49 13.51 16.03
CA GLY A 263 3.11 14.06 17.25
C GLY A 263 3.41 15.56 17.11
N PHE A 264 4.02 15.97 16.01
CA PHE A 264 4.25 17.39 15.72
C PHE A 264 2.94 18.17 15.55
N ALA A 265 1.95 17.57 14.90
CA ALA A 265 0.63 18.18 14.76
C ALA A 265 -0.06 18.38 16.12
N ALA A 266 0.08 17.43 17.06
CA ALA A 266 -0.45 17.57 18.42
C ALA A 266 0.23 18.70 19.18
N ILE A 267 1.56 18.84 19.08
CA ILE A 267 2.31 19.95 19.67
C ILE A 267 1.87 21.29 19.06
N ALA A 268 1.77 21.37 17.74
CA ALA A 268 1.31 22.56 17.04
C ALA A 268 -0.11 22.96 17.48
N MET A 269 -1.00 21.97 17.67
CA MET A 269 -2.36 22.21 18.14
C MET A 269 -2.39 22.67 19.60
N ALA A 270 -1.51 22.16 20.48
CA ALA A 270 -1.37 22.65 21.84
C ALA A 270 -0.90 24.10 21.88
N VAL A 271 0.09 24.46 21.06
CA VAL A 271 0.56 25.85 20.92
C VAL A 271 -0.54 26.74 20.37
N ALA A 272 -1.26 26.32 19.34
CA ALA A 272 -2.43 27.04 18.82
C ALA A 272 -3.49 27.25 19.91
N GLY A 273 -3.75 26.24 20.75
CA GLY A 273 -4.66 26.36 21.90
C GLY A 273 -4.26 27.45 22.88
N ILE A 274 -2.97 27.59 23.19
CA ILE A 274 -2.43 28.66 24.06
C ILE A 274 -2.63 30.03 23.39
N VAL A 275 -2.30 30.14 22.11
CA VAL A 275 -2.48 31.40 21.35
C VAL A 275 -3.96 31.78 21.28
N ILE A 276 -4.85 30.82 21.07
CA ILE A 276 -6.29 31.00 21.08
C ILE A 276 -6.76 31.52 22.45
N ALA A 277 -6.33 30.86 23.54
CA ALA A 277 -6.68 31.27 24.89
C ALA A 277 -6.23 32.72 25.19
N ASN A 278 -5.00 33.07 24.81
CA ASN A 278 -4.47 34.42 24.96
C ASN A 278 -5.27 35.43 24.13
N THR A 279 -5.59 35.13 22.88
CA THR A 279 -6.39 35.98 22.00
C THR A 279 -7.79 36.21 22.56
N PHE A 280 -8.46 35.17 23.07
CA PHE A 280 -9.76 35.33 23.71
C PHE A 280 -9.68 36.14 24.99
N THR A 281 -8.64 36.00 25.79
CA THR A 281 -8.42 36.82 27.00
C THR A 281 -8.31 38.30 26.64
N VAL A 282 -7.55 38.67 25.62
CA VAL A 282 -7.41 40.03 25.13
C VAL A 282 -8.74 40.56 24.57
N LEU A 283 -9.46 39.75 23.79
CA LEU A 283 -10.77 40.13 23.25
C LEU A 283 -11.80 40.39 24.33
N VAL A 284 -11.84 39.57 25.40
CA VAL A 284 -12.73 39.74 26.53
C VAL A 284 -12.34 41.03 27.30
N ALA A 285 -11.04 41.28 27.51
CA ALA A 285 -10.54 42.51 28.15
C ALA A 285 -10.96 43.76 27.36
N GLN A 286 -10.84 43.75 26.03
CA GLN A 286 -11.27 44.86 25.17
C GLN A 286 -12.80 45.14 25.23
N ARG A 287 -13.61 44.11 25.55
CA ARG A 287 -15.08 44.21 25.65
C ARG A 287 -15.58 44.44 27.08
N THR A 288 -14.68 44.68 28.07
CA THR A 288 -15.04 44.78 29.49
C THR A 288 -16.11 45.82 29.73
N ARG A 289 -16.05 46.99 29.07
CA ARG A 289 -17.05 48.06 29.20
C ARG A 289 -18.44 47.62 28.72
N THR A 290 -18.52 46.91 27.59
CA THR A 290 -19.78 46.37 27.04
C THR A 290 -20.35 45.29 27.94
N LEU A 291 -19.48 44.40 28.46
CA LEU A 291 -19.86 43.35 29.39
C LEU A 291 -20.33 43.89 30.75
N ALA A 292 -19.74 45.01 31.23
CA ALA A 292 -20.17 45.71 32.42
C ALA A 292 -21.57 46.33 32.24
N LEU A 293 -21.82 46.99 31.09
CA LEU A 293 -23.14 47.55 30.77
C LEU A 293 -24.22 46.44 30.71
N LEU A 294 -23.93 45.27 30.13
CA LEU A 294 -24.86 44.14 30.14
C LEU A 294 -25.21 43.68 31.58
N ARG A 295 -24.24 43.75 32.50
CA ARG A 295 -24.49 43.42 33.91
C ARG A 295 -25.38 44.45 34.58
N CYS A 296 -25.23 45.74 34.26
CA CYS A 296 -26.09 46.80 34.75
C CYS A 296 -27.55 46.62 34.29
N VAL A 297 -27.78 46.02 33.13
CA VAL A 297 -29.10 45.71 32.57
C VAL A 297 -29.63 44.32 33.07
N GLY A 298 -28.88 43.65 34.00
CA GLY A 298 -29.36 42.44 34.68
C GLY A 298 -28.80 41.12 34.15
N ALA A 299 -27.78 41.12 33.25
CA ALA A 299 -27.15 39.90 32.81
C ALA A 299 -26.31 39.23 33.91
N THR A 300 -26.52 37.92 34.15
CA THR A 300 -25.76 37.15 35.14
C THR A 300 -24.36 36.79 34.64
N LYS A 301 -23.40 36.61 35.56
CA LYS A 301 -22.03 36.17 35.25
C LYS A 301 -21.98 34.85 34.46
N LYS A 302 -22.95 33.94 34.74
CA LYS A 302 -23.10 32.63 34.06
C LYS A 302 -23.51 32.83 32.59
N GLN A 303 -24.41 33.78 32.32
CA GLN A 303 -24.87 34.09 30.95
C GLN A 303 -23.75 34.72 30.11
N ILE A 304 -22.93 35.61 30.67
CA ILE A 304 -21.80 36.22 29.98
C ILE A 304 -20.73 35.14 29.65
N ARG A 305 -20.38 34.29 30.61
CA ARG A 305 -19.45 33.18 30.37
C ARG A 305 -19.95 32.20 29.31
N SER A 306 -21.25 31.88 29.35
CA SER A 306 -21.89 31.01 28.36
C SER A 306 -21.83 31.59 26.96
N SER A 307 -22.07 32.90 26.79
CA SER A 307 -22.00 33.58 25.49
C SER A 307 -20.59 33.52 24.89
N VAL A 308 -19.56 33.83 25.70
CA VAL A 308 -18.15 33.73 25.23
C VAL A 308 -17.76 32.31 24.87
N ARG A 309 -18.22 31.30 25.65
CA ARG A 309 -17.96 29.90 25.35
C ARG A 309 -18.64 29.45 24.05
N GLN A 310 -19.89 29.89 23.84
CA GLN A 310 -20.61 29.60 22.58
C GLN A 310 -19.94 30.25 21.37
N GLU A 311 -19.41 31.47 21.50
CA GLU A 311 -18.66 32.17 20.45
C GLU A 311 -17.38 31.37 20.09
N ALA A 312 -16.63 30.87 21.09
CA ALA A 312 -15.45 30.05 20.89
C ALA A 312 -15.77 28.67 20.27
N LEU A 313 -16.85 28.06 20.72
CA LEU A 313 -17.28 26.73 20.16
C LEU A 313 -17.72 26.84 18.70
N LEU A 314 -18.51 27.88 18.37
CA LEU A 314 -18.97 28.10 16.99
C LEU A 314 -17.80 28.36 16.04
N LEU A 315 -16.83 29.19 16.49
CA LEU A 315 -15.63 29.46 15.73
C LEU A 315 -14.79 28.17 15.54
N GLY A 316 -14.57 27.43 16.63
CA GLY A 316 -13.78 26.20 16.61
C GLY A 316 -14.40 25.13 15.69
N LEU A 317 -15.71 24.87 15.83
CA LEU A 317 -16.43 23.95 14.99
C LEU A 317 -16.42 24.35 13.51
N GLY A 318 -16.73 25.62 13.22
CA GLY A 318 -16.71 26.12 11.84
C GLY A 318 -15.34 26.03 11.19
N ALA A 319 -14.29 26.45 11.92
CA ALA A 319 -12.91 26.36 11.44
C ALA A 319 -12.44 24.92 11.27
N SER A 320 -12.81 24.01 12.17
CA SER A 320 -12.47 22.58 12.06
C SER A 320 -13.14 21.91 10.86
N ILE A 321 -14.41 22.20 10.60
CA ILE A 321 -15.12 21.67 9.41
C ILE A 321 -14.44 22.15 8.12
N ILE A 322 -14.12 23.45 8.04
CA ILE A 322 -13.40 24.01 6.89
C ILE A 322 -12.03 23.36 6.76
N GLY A 323 -11.31 23.15 7.87
CA GLY A 323 -10.02 22.51 7.88
C GLY A 323 -10.09 21.05 7.41
N ILE A 324 -11.04 20.25 7.89
CA ILE A 324 -11.23 18.86 7.45
C ILE A 324 -11.53 18.82 5.94
N LEU A 325 -12.45 19.65 5.44
CA LEU A 325 -12.76 19.68 4.01
C LEU A 325 -11.55 20.11 3.16
N ALA A 326 -10.79 21.10 3.64
CA ALA A 326 -9.54 21.50 2.99
C ALA A 326 -8.49 20.39 3.03
N GLY A 327 -8.38 19.66 4.15
CA GLY A 327 -7.47 18.52 4.31
C GLY A 327 -7.82 17.37 3.36
N ILE A 328 -9.11 17.04 3.21
CA ILE A 328 -9.58 16.05 2.23
C ILE A 328 -9.22 16.51 0.80
N GLY A 329 -9.50 17.76 0.46
CA GLY A 329 -9.19 18.29 -0.86
C GLY A 329 -7.69 18.30 -1.18
N LEU A 330 -6.85 18.65 -0.20
CA LEU A 330 -5.38 18.60 -0.35
C LEU A 330 -4.88 17.15 -0.45
N GLY A 331 -5.41 16.24 0.36
CA GLY A 331 -5.06 14.82 0.29
C GLY A 331 -5.37 14.24 -1.09
N GLN A 332 -6.56 14.49 -1.62
CA GLN A 332 -6.94 14.05 -2.97
C GLN A 332 -6.07 14.69 -4.07
N LEU A 333 -5.75 15.97 -3.94
CA LEU A 333 -4.89 16.67 -4.89
C LEU A 333 -3.48 16.03 -4.93
N VAL A 334 -2.90 15.74 -3.77
CA VAL A 334 -1.59 15.07 -3.69
C VAL A 334 -1.63 13.69 -4.32
N LEU A 335 -2.66 12.89 -4.02
CA LEU A 335 -2.85 11.55 -4.59
C LEU A 335 -3.03 11.60 -6.11
N THR A 336 -3.76 12.58 -6.63
CA THR A 336 -3.97 12.76 -8.07
C THR A 336 -2.66 13.14 -8.79
N ILE A 337 -1.84 14.01 -8.17
CA ILE A 337 -0.54 14.41 -8.72
C ILE A 337 0.45 13.22 -8.72
N LEU A 338 0.50 12.48 -7.62
CA LEU A 338 1.38 11.30 -7.50
C LEU A 338 0.92 10.14 -8.39
N GLY A 339 -0.40 9.89 -8.48
CA GLY A 339 -0.98 8.86 -9.33
C GLY A 339 -0.85 9.15 -10.82
N GLY A 340 -0.92 10.44 -11.23
CA GLY A 340 -0.70 10.84 -12.62
C GLY A 340 0.78 10.86 -13.03
N ALA A 341 1.70 10.85 -12.08
CA ALA A 341 3.14 10.76 -12.34
C ALA A 341 3.66 9.31 -12.46
N ASN A 342 2.89 8.33 -11.95
CA ASN A 342 3.21 6.90 -11.98
C ASN A 342 2.05 6.15 -12.65
N GLU A 343 2.16 5.89 -13.95
CA GLU A 343 1.16 5.16 -14.75
C GLU A 343 0.97 3.68 -14.30
N GLY A 344 1.70 3.20 -13.31
CA GLY A 344 1.68 1.81 -12.85
C GLY A 344 1.06 1.53 -11.47
N VAL A 345 0.63 2.54 -10.69
CA VAL A 345 0.02 2.31 -9.36
C VAL A 345 -1.43 2.81 -9.37
N PRO A 346 -2.43 1.93 -9.45
CA PRO A 346 -3.83 2.31 -9.30
C PRO A 346 -4.08 2.75 -7.85
N LEU A 347 -4.07 4.07 -7.60
CA LEU A 347 -4.47 4.60 -6.31
C LEU A 347 -6.00 4.53 -6.18
N PRO A 348 -6.56 3.92 -5.13
CA PRO A 348 -7.99 3.87 -4.94
C PRO A 348 -8.55 5.28 -4.78
N ALA A 349 -9.64 5.57 -5.49
CA ALA A 349 -10.40 6.80 -5.28
C ALA A 349 -10.95 6.78 -3.84
N VAL A 350 -10.47 7.69 -3.01
CA VAL A 350 -11.05 7.91 -1.66
C VAL A 350 -12.37 8.65 -1.85
N VAL A 351 -13.48 7.95 -1.59
CA VAL A 351 -14.83 8.52 -1.51
C VAL A 351 -15.05 9.19 -0.18
#